data_e459978983036d03d810343ffca3e104
#
_entry.id   e459978983036d03d810343ffca3e104
#
_cell.length_a   1.000
_cell.length_b   1.000
_cell.length_c   1.000
_cell.angle_alpha   90.00
_cell.angle_beta   90.00
_cell.angle_gamma   90.00
#
_symmetry.space_group_name_H-M   'P 1'
#
loop_
_entity.id
_entity.type
_entity.pdbx_description
1 polymer ?
#
loop_
_entity_poly.entity_id
_entity_poly.type
_entity_poly.pdbx_seq_one_letter_code
_entity_poly.pdbx_strand_id
1 'polypeptide(L)'
;MPRIDELLAAGTTFSFEFFPPQTDAGERKLRDTLNELEPLGPSFVSVTYGAGGSTRERTHQIVVDMLERTTMTPMAHLTAVCHTRDELAAILARYRDAGVQNLLALRGDAPRDVAPFWELERAVDLVELAREVGGGQFAVGVAAHPEGHPASHDLTDDRRHLATKLAAADFGVTQFFFTVEDYLDMVEQLAGLGCDTPVVPGVMPVTNLRQIERFAELSGAVFPADLARRLHAVEDRPDEVARIGTEVATELCQRLLDAGAPGLHFYTLNSSTATREIYANLGLPVAG
;
A
#
# COMPACT_ATOMS: atom_id res chain seq x y z
N MET A 1 12.34 6.59 -15.20
CA MET A 1 11.29 5.77 -14.57
C MET A 1 10.00 6.57 -14.61
N PRO A 2 8.82 5.97 -14.84
CA PRO A 2 7.56 6.71 -14.81
C PRO A 2 7.18 7.12 -13.38
N ARG A 3 6.47 8.22 -13.27
CA ARG A 3 5.84 8.66 -12.03
C ARG A 3 4.47 7.99 -11.90
N ILE A 4 4.05 7.67 -10.67
CA ILE A 4 2.77 6.98 -10.44
C ILE A 4 1.57 7.85 -10.80
N ASP A 5 1.64 9.16 -10.58
CA ASP A 5 0.60 10.10 -11.01
C ASP A 5 0.42 10.11 -12.55
N GLU A 6 1.52 10.01 -13.31
CA GLU A 6 1.48 9.87 -14.78
C GLU A 6 0.89 8.53 -15.21
N LEU A 7 1.22 7.44 -14.50
CA LEU A 7 0.65 6.12 -14.75
C LEU A 7 -0.86 6.09 -14.50
N LEU A 8 -1.31 6.67 -13.38
CA LEU A 8 -2.73 6.80 -13.04
C LEU A 8 -3.50 7.66 -14.04
N ALA A 9 -2.89 8.72 -14.55
CA ALA A 9 -3.48 9.55 -15.60
C ALA A 9 -3.55 8.84 -16.95
N ALA A 10 -2.66 7.86 -17.22
CA ALA A 10 -2.63 7.10 -18.46
C ALA A 10 -3.65 5.95 -18.50
N GLY A 11 -4.09 5.43 -17.35
CA GLY A 11 -5.06 4.34 -17.28
C GLY A 11 -5.05 3.56 -15.97
N THR A 12 -5.73 2.42 -15.99
CA THR A 12 -5.85 1.53 -14.83
C THR A 12 -4.49 0.95 -14.43
N THR A 13 -4.12 1.04 -13.17
CA THR A 13 -2.84 0.54 -12.65
C THR A 13 -3.00 -0.73 -11.82
N PHE A 14 -2.00 -1.61 -11.90
CA PHE A 14 -1.90 -2.80 -11.05
C PHE A 14 -0.55 -2.80 -10.36
N SER A 15 -0.55 -2.99 -9.05
CA SER A 15 0.66 -2.81 -8.25
C SER A 15 0.76 -3.79 -7.09
N PHE A 16 1.98 -4.05 -6.65
CA PHE A 16 2.29 -5.04 -5.61
C PHE A 16 3.08 -4.41 -4.48
N GLU A 17 2.73 -4.77 -3.25
CA GLU A 17 3.49 -4.36 -2.07
C GLU A 17 4.37 -5.50 -1.55
N PHE A 18 5.59 -5.13 -1.18
CA PHE A 18 6.57 -5.98 -0.55
C PHE A 18 7.07 -5.37 0.76
N PHE A 19 7.54 -6.19 1.67
CA PHE A 19 8.19 -5.73 2.88
C PHE A 19 9.65 -6.21 2.95
N PRO A 20 10.56 -5.41 3.54
CA PRO A 20 11.94 -5.79 3.70
C PRO A 20 12.10 -7.03 4.58
N PRO A 21 12.70 -8.11 4.10
CA PRO A 21 12.92 -9.32 4.87
C PRO A 21 13.97 -9.08 5.97
N GLN A 22 13.88 -9.85 7.05
CA GLN A 22 14.83 -9.75 8.17
C GLN A 22 15.89 -10.86 8.19
N THR A 23 15.76 -11.83 7.28
CA THR A 23 16.64 -13.03 7.22
C THR A 23 17.04 -13.32 5.78
N ASP A 24 18.16 -14.02 5.60
CA ASP A 24 18.62 -14.47 4.27
C ASP A 24 17.60 -15.39 3.58
N ALA A 25 16.85 -16.19 4.33
CA ALA A 25 15.76 -17.00 3.79
C ALA A 25 14.62 -16.10 3.26
N GLY A 26 14.29 -15.04 3.98
CA GLY A 26 13.33 -14.04 3.56
C GLY A 26 13.79 -13.27 2.32
N GLU A 27 15.09 -12.96 2.20
CA GLU A 27 15.65 -12.30 1.02
C GLU A 27 15.54 -13.19 -0.23
N ARG A 28 15.84 -14.48 -0.08
CA ARG A 28 15.62 -15.45 -1.17
C ARG A 28 14.16 -15.51 -1.58
N LYS A 29 13.25 -15.63 -0.60
CA LYS A 29 11.80 -15.65 -0.86
C LYS A 29 11.33 -14.38 -1.56
N LEU A 30 11.76 -13.20 -1.12
CA LEU A 30 11.43 -11.93 -1.79
C LEU A 30 11.89 -11.94 -3.24
N ARG A 31 13.12 -12.35 -3.50
CA ARG A 31 13.67 -12.43 -4.86
C ARG A 31 12.87 -13.39 -5.76
N ASP A 32 12.53 -14.57 -5.23
CA ASP A 32 11.72 -15.54 -5.96
C ASP A 32 10.33 -14.95 -6.27
N THR A 33 9.70 -14.30 -5.28
CA THR A 33 8.41 -13.62 -5.45
C THR A 33 8.47 -12.50 -6.49
N LEU A 34 9.52 -11.69 -6.49
CA LEU A 34 9.73 -10.64 -7.50
C LEU A 34 9.84 -11.24 -8.91
N ASN A 35 10.66 -12.28 -9.08
CA ASN A 35 10.81 -12.98 -10.35
C ASN A 35 9.50 -13.60 -10.87
N GLU A 36 8.61 -14.04 -9.97
CA GLU A 36 7.31 -14.60 -10.32
C GLU A 36 6.24 -13.55 -10.64
N LEU A 37 6.37 -12.34 -10.09
CA LEU A 37 5.40 -11.25 -10.28
C LEU A 37 5.82 -10.26 -11.36
N GLU A 38 7.11 -10.11 -11.67
CA GLU A 38 7.60 -9.21 -12.72
C GLU A 38 6.97 -9.50 -14.09
N PRO A 39 6.77 -10.78 -14.52
CA PRO A 39 6.10 -11.08 -15.78
C PRO A 39 4.64 -10.63 -15.87
N LEU A 40 3.99 -10.33 -14.75
CA LEU A 40 2.65 -9.76 -14.74
C LEU A 40 2.64 -8.29 -15.20
N GLY A 41 3.80 -7.65 -15.35
CA GLY A 41 3.93 -6.28 -15.83
C GLY A 41 3.30 -5.25 -14.89
N PRO A 42 3.61 -5.26 -13.57
CA PRO A 42 2.98 -4.30 -12.65
C PRO A 42 3.32 -2.86 -13.06
N SER A 43 2.33 -1.98 -12.96
CA SER A 43 2.51 -0.55 -13.22
C SER A 43 3.55 0.06 -12.27
N PHE A 44 3.51 -0.37 -11.01
CA PHE A 44 4.51 -0.05 -9.99
C PHE A 44 4.52 -1.10 -8.88
N VAL A 45 5.54 -1.03 -8.03
CA VAL A 45 5.64 -1.87 -6.83
C VAL A 45 6.00 -1.00 -5.64
N SER A 46 5.58 -1.37 -4.43
CA SER A 46 5.93 -0.63 -3.22
C SER A 46 6.77 -1.47 -2.27
N VAL A 47 7.63 -0.79 -1.51
CA VAL A 47 8.45 -1.41 -0.47
C VAL A 47 8.18 -0.71 0.85
N THR A 48 7.67 -1.47 1.83
CA THR A 48 7.29 -0.92 3.12
C THR A 48 8.50 -0.44 3.94
N TYR A 49 8.21 0.43 4.91
CA TYR A 49 9.19 0.97 5.84
C TYR A 49 8.85 0.46 7.25
N GLY A 50 9.82 -0.14 7.93
CA GLY A 50 9.59 -0.71 9.27
C GLY A 50 9.29 0.35 10.32
N ALA A 51 8.48 -0.02 11.30
CA ALA A 51 8.10 0.86 12.39
C ALA A 51 9.34 1.52 13.05
N GLY A 52 9.25 2.85 13.25
CA GLY A 52 10.36 3.64 13.82
C GLY A 52 11.66 3.61 13.01
N GLY A 53 11.60 3.34 11.70
CA GLY A 53 12.78 3.32 10.83
C GLY A 53 13.66 2.08 10.95
N SER A 54 13.17 1.00 11.58
CA SER A 54 13.93 -0.22 11.85
C SER A 54 14.47 -0.92 10.60
N THR A 55 13.90 -0.65 9.42
CA THR A 55 14.34 -1.21 8.13
C THR A 55 14.87 -0.15 7.16
N ARG A 56 15.15 1.08 7.61
CA ARG A 56 15.52 2.21 6.75
C ARG A 56 16.55 1.88 5.66
N GLU A 57 17.70 1.37 6.06
CA GLU A 57 18.77 1.07 5.11
C GLU A 57 18.40 -0.08 4.17
N ARG A 58 17.68 -1.08 4.70
CA ARG A 58 17.23 -2.22 3.90
C ARG A 58 16.16 -1.84 2.89
N THR A 59 15.18 -1.02 3.30
CA THR A 59 14.17 -0.47 2.37
C THR A 59 14.84 0.32 1.25
N HIS A 60 15.79 1.22 1.60
CA HIS A 60 16.55 1.99 0.61
C HIS A 60 17.28 1.07 -0.37
N GLN A 61 18.01 0.06 0.13
CA GLN A 61 18.77 -0.85 -0.72
C GLN A 61 17.85 -1.63 -1.68
N ILE A 62 16.70 -2.16 -1.18
CA ILE A 62 15.76 -2.91 -2.01
C ILE A 62 15.18 -2.01 -3.12
N VAL A 63 14.79 -0.77 -2.78
CA VAL A 63 14.24 0.18 -3.75
C VAL A 63 15.27 0.51 -4.84
N VAL A 64 16.54 0.76 -4.46
CA VAL A 64 17.63 1.04 -5.43
C VAL A 64 17.93 -0.20 -6.26
N ASP A 65 18.04 -1.38 -5.64
CA ASP A 65 18.26 -2.63 -6.37
C ASP A 65 17.13 -2.92 -7.40
N MET A 66 15.88 -2.61 -7.05
CA MET A 66 14.76 -2.72 -7.99
C MET A 66 14.93 -1.77 -9.18
N LEU A 67 15.31 -0.52 -8.92
CA LEU A 67 15.61 0.47 -9.95
C LEU A 67 16.65 0.02 -10.94
N GLU A 68 17.72 -0.61 -10.44
CA GLU A 68 18.90 -0.95 -11.24
C GLU A 68 18.77 -2.30 -11.97
N ARG A 69 17.94 -3.23 -11.43
CA ARG A 69 18.00 -4.66 -11.82
C ARG A 69 16.68 -5.23 -12.31
N THR A 70 15.59 -4.47 -12.26
CA THR A 70 14.27 -4.93 -12.71
C THR A 70 13.64 -3.91 -13.66
N THR A 71 12.57 -4.32 -14.34
CA THR A 71 11.74 -3.42 -15.15
C THR A 71 10.66 -2.73 -14.32
N MET A 72 10.52 -3.10 -13.05
CA MET A 72 9.47 -2.59 -12.16
C MET A 72 9.76 -1.15 -11.71
N THR A 73 8.71 -0.37 -11.53
CA THR A 73 8.74 1.00 -11.03
C THR A 73 8.57 1.00 -9.51
N PRO A 74 9.61 1.19 -8.69
CA PRO A 74 9.46 1.15 -7.23
C PRO A 74 8.90 2.45 -6.65
N MET A 75 8.10 2.30 -5.61
CA MET A 75 7.63 3.32 -4.68
C MET A 75 8.20 3.02 -3.29
N ALA A 76 8.96 3.94 -2.72
CA ALA A 76 9.47 3.79 -1.37
C ALA A 76 8.45 4.29 -0.34
N HIS A 77 8.12 3.49 0.68
CA HIS A 77 7.44 4.01 1.86
C HIS A 77 8.42 4.82 2.71
N LEU A 78 7.95 5.90 3.31
CA LEU A 78 8.70 6.69 4.27
C LEU A 78 7.77 7.12 5.40
N THR A 79 8.19 6.88 6.66
CA THR A 79 7.42 7.27 7.84
C THR A 79 8.08 8.42 8.58
N ALA A 80 7.29 9.34 9.13
CA ALA A 80 7.79 10.47 9.93
C ALA A 80 8.19 10.06 11.35
N VAL A 81 7.58 9.01 11.91
CA VAL A 81 7.82 8.57 13.30
C VAL A 81 9.29 8.26 13.56
N CYS A 82 9.79 8.71 14.73
CA CYS A 82 11.17 8.50 15.18
C CYS A 82 12.25 9.07 14.25
N HIS A 83 11.92 10.12 13.49
CA HIS A 83 12.88 10.88 12.69
C HIS A 83 12.76 12.36 12.97
N THR A 84 13.89 13.05 12.98
CA THR A 84 13.92 14.50 12.89
C THR A 84 13.63 14.98 11.47
N ARG A 85 13.26 16.23 11.30
CA ARG A 85 13.06 16.84 9.98
C ARG A 85 14.32 16.75 9.12
N ASP A 86 15.49 16.98 9.72
CA ASP A 86 16.76 16.92 9.01
C ASP A 86 17.12 15.50 8.56
N GLU A 87 16.82 14.48 9.38
CA GLU A 87 17.00 13.08 8.98
C GLU A 87 16.09 12.71 7.80
N LEU A 88 14.81 13.14 7.84
CA LEU A 88 13.88 12.92 6.73
C LEU A 88 14.32 13.65 5.48
N ALA A 89 14.80 14.89 5.58
CA ALA A 89 15.34 15.64 4.45
C ALA A 89 16.57 14.93 3.83
N ALA A 90 17.46 14.38 4.68
CA ALA A 90 18.62 13.62 4.21
C ALA A 90 18.21 12.30 3.51
N ILE A 91 17.19 11.59 4.03
CA ILE A 91 16.66 10.37 3.40
C ILE A 91 16.04 10.71 2.03
N LEU A 92 15.23 11.74 1.97
CA LEU A 92 14.61 12.21 0.72
C LEU A 92 15.68 12.62 -0.32
N ALA A 93 16.72 13.34 0.10
CA ALA A 93 17.84 13.69 -0.77
C ALA A 93 18.54 12.43 -1.33
N ARG A 94 18.78 11.41 -0.49
CA ARG A 94 19.36 10.13 -0.93
C ARG A 94 18.46 9.42 -1.96
N TYR A 95 17.14 9.41 -1.77
CA TYR A 95 16.21 8.85 -2.74
C TYR A 95 16.21 9.62 -4.04
N ARG A 96 16.20 10.97 -3.98
CA ARG A 96 16.30 11.84 -5.16
C ARG A 96 17.58 11.55 -5.95
N ASP A 97 18.72 11.52 -5.26
CA ASP A 97 20.03 11.33 -5.87
C ASP A 97 20.23 9.93 -6.46
N ALA A 98 19.50 8.92 -5.91
CA ALA A 98 19.41 7.56 -6.46
C ALA A 98 18.42 7.45 -7.64
N GLY A 99 17.68 8.49 -8.00
CA GLY A 99 16.73 8.48 -9.10
C GLY A 99 15.33 7.91 -8.75
N VAL A 100 15.02 7.72 -7.45
CA VAL A 100 13.67 7.35 -7.00
C VAL A 100 12.74 8.51 -7.30
N GLN A 101 11.57 8.19 -7.88
CA GLN A 101 10.56 9.19 -8.26
C GLN A 101 9.23 9.02 -7.52
N ASN A 102 9.01 7.90 -6.81
CA ASN A 102 7.73 7.61 -6.20
C ASN A 102 7.87 7.31 -4.71
N LEU A 103 7.07 7.99 -3.89
CA LEU A 103 7.09 7.87 -2.44
C LEU A 103 5.67 7.62 -1.91
N LEU A 104 5.54 6.85 -0.83
CA LEU A 104 4.35 6.83 0.01
C LEU A 104 4.69 7.48 1.35
N ALA A 105 4.17 8.68 1.57
CA ALA A 105 4.41 9.47 2.78
C ALA A 105 3.43 9.07 3.88
N LEU A 106 3.97 8.61 5.00
CA LEU A 106 3.22 8.07 6.12
C LEU A 106 3.59 8.80 7.42
N ARG A 107 2.62 8.97 8.32
CA ARG A 107 2.91 9.40 9.68
C ARG A 107 3.75 8.36 10.42
N GLY A 108 3.43 7.11 10.23
CA GLY A 108 3.98 5.96 10.93
C GLY A 108 3.34 5.74 12.31
N ASP A 109 3.27 4.48 12.71
CA ASP A 109 2.76 4.04 14.00
C ASP A 109 3.84 4.09 15.07
N ALA A 110 3.42 4.27 16.33
CA ALA A 110 4.33 4.22 17.45
C ALA A 110 5.03 2.85 17.53
N PRO A 111 6.36 2.79 17.51
CA PRO A 111 7.07 1.53 17.72
C PRO A 111 6.84 1.01 19.14
N ARG A 112 6.91 -0.32 19.32
CA ARG A 112 6.62 -0.94 20.63
C ARG A 112 7.77 -0.81 21.62
N ASP A 113 9.00 -0.75 21.12
CA ASP A 113 10.22 -0.92 21.92
C ASP A 113 10.99 0.39 22.15
N VAL A 114 10.53 1.50 21.58
CA VAL A 114 11.17 2.83 21.66
C VAL A 114 10.12 3.89 21.94
N ALA A 115 10.43 4.86 22.78
CA ALA A 115 9.54 6.00 22.99
C ALA A 115 9.37 6.77 21.65
N PRO A 116 8.15 6.85 21.13
CA PRO A 116 7.93 7.50 19.84
C PRO A 116 8.02 9.01 19.97
N PHE A 117 8.53 9.65 18.93
CA PHE A 117 8.42 11.10 18.74
C PHE A 117 8.12 11.41 17.28
N TRP A 118 7.55 12.58 17.02
CA TRP A 118 7.26 13.10 15.69
C TRP A 118 7.63 14.59 15.67
N GLU A 119 8.64 14.97 14.88
CA GLU A 119 8.86 16.38 14.53
C GLU A 119 7.91 16.82 13.42
N LEU A 120 7.58 15.88 12.51
CA LEU A 120 6.48 16.01 11.55
C LEU A 120 5.30 15.20 12.09
N GLU A 121 4.26 15.89 12.57
CA GLU A 121 3.18 15.25 13.33
C GLU A 121 2.16 14.53 12.42
N ARG A 122 2.09 14.91 11.14
CA ARG A 122 1.11 14.42 10.18
C ARG A 122 1.81 13.99 8.88
N ALA A 123 1.18 13.07 8.14
CA ALA A 123 1.69 12.64 6.85
C ALA A 123 1.78 13.81 5.84
N VAL A 124 0.89 14.80 5.91
CA VAL A 124 0.94 15.98 5.05
C VAL A 124 2.22 16.79 5.26
N ASP A 125 2.72 16.88 6.48
CA ASP A 125 3.96 17.60 6.77
C ASP A 125 5.17 16.92 6.07
N LEU A 126 5.14 15.58 5.94
CA LEU A 126 6.15 14.83 5.19
C LEU A 126 5.97 14.99 3.67
N VAL A 127 4.74 15.11 3.18
CA VAL A 127 4.48 15.44 1.77
C VAL A 127 5.09 16.80 1.42
N GLU A 128 4.88 17.81 2.26
CA GLU A 128 5.45 19.16 2.08
C GLU A 128 6.98 19.12 2.06
N LEU A 129 7.59 18.39 2.98
CA LEU A 129 9.04 18.20 3.02
C LEU A 129 9.55 17.49 1.75
N ALA A 130 8.84 16.47 1.27
CA ALA A 130 9.19 15.77 0.02
C ALA A 130 9.13 16.71 -1.20
N ARG A 131 8.16 17.63 -1.24
CA ARG A 131 8.08 18.69 -2.27
C ARG A 131 9.27 19.65 -2.19
N GLU A 132 9.60 20.10 -0.98
CA GLU A 132 10.72 21.02 -0.74
C GLU A 132 12.05 20.40 -1.18
N VAL A 133 12.35 19.17 -0.75
CA VAL A 133 13.63 18.50 -1.03
C VAL A 133 13.70 17.98 -2.48
N GLY A 134 12.58 17.51 -3.01
CA GLY A 134 12.51 16.88 -4.34
C GLY A 134 12.36 17.87 -5.48
N GLY A 135 11.93 19.11 -5.23
CA GLY A 135 11.75 20.12 -6.28
C GLY A 135 10.79 19.69 -7.41
N GLY A 136 9.78 18.84 -7.10
CA GLY A 136 8.83 18.30 -8.08
C GLY A 136 9.23 16.96 -8.71
N GLN A 137 10.39 16.37 -8.35
CA GLN A 137 10.81 15.07 -8.85
C GLN A 137 9.92 13.93 -8.35
N PHE A 138 9.43 14.02 -7.10
CA PHE A 138 8.64 12.95 -6.49
C PHE A 138 7.16 13.03 -6.85
N ALA A 139 6.57 11.91 -7.27
CA ALA A 139 5.17 11.61 -7.10
C ALA A 139 4.97 11.09 -5.68
N VAL A 140 4.12 11.74 -4.89
CA VAL A 140 3.93 11.44 -3.49
C VAL A 140 2.53 10.94 -3.23
N GLY A 141 2.41 9.68 -2.83
CA GLY A 141 1.18 9.08 -2.34
C GLY A 141 1.02 9.19 -0.84
N VAL A 142 -0.20 9.01 -0.37
CA VAL A 142 -0.57 8.96 1.05
C VAL A 142 -1.51 7.79 1.34
N ALA A 143 -1.54 7.30 2.58
CA ALA A 143 -2.48 6.25 2.97
C ALA A 143 -3.90 6.81 3.13
N ALA A 144 -4.90 6.01 2.74
CA ALA A 144 -6.31 6.25 2.99
C ALA A 144 -6.92 5.06 3.77
N HIS A 145 -7.98 5.30 4.52
CA HIS A 145 -8.68 4.26 5.28
C HIS A 145 -10.16 4.26 4.87
N PRO A 146 -10.64 3.28 4.09
CA PRO A 146 -12.04 3.23 3.64
C PRO A 146 -13.04 3.27 4.78
N GLU A 147 -12.76 2.59 5.87
CA GLU A 147 -13.62 2.52 7.07
C GLU A 147 -13.31 3.61 8.11
N GLY A 148 -12.39 4.54 7.80
CA GLY A 148 -11.88 5.57 8.70
C GLY A 148 -10.63 5.12 9.46
N HIS A 149 -9.78 6.08 9.81
CA HIS A 149 -8.56 5.80 10.57
C HIS A 149 -8.91 5.50 12.03
N PRO A 150 -8.39 4.43 12.67
CA PRO A 150 -8.74 4.04 14.05
C PRO A 150 -8.53 5.13 15.11
N ALA A 151 -7.61 6.08 14.86
CA ALA A 151 -7.34 7.19 15.75
C ALA A 151 -8.19 8.44 15.47
N SER A 152 -9.05 8.44 14.46
CA SER A 152 -9.96 9.55 14.17
C SER A 152 -11.11 9.57 15.16
N HIS A 153 -11.59 10.78 15.52
CA HIS A 153 -12.68 10.95 16.45
C HIS A 153 -14.01 10.40 15.88
N ASP A 154 -14.27 10.70 14.61
CA ASP A 154 -15.40 10.19 13.85
C ASP A 154 -15.07 10.16 12.35
N LEU A 155 -15.95 9.55 11.57
CA LEU A 155 -15.76 9.39 10.13
C LEU A 155 -15.79 10.73 9.37
N THR A 156 -16.55 11.70 9.83
CA THR A 156 -16.65 13.03 9.18
C THR A 156 -15.34 13.78 9.30
N ASP A 157 -14.74 13.76 10.48
CA ASP A 157 -13.42 14.35 10.73
C ASP A 157 -12.33 13.61 9.95
N ASP A 158 -12.38 12.29 9.91
CA ASP A 158 -11.46 11.48 9.12
C ASP A 158 -11.49 11.88 7.65
N ARG A 159 -12.66 12.01 7.04
CA ARG A 159 -12.82 12.38 5.62
C ARG A 159 -12.28 13.78 5.32
N ARG A 160 -12.48 14.75 6.21
CA ARG A 160 -11.91 16.11 6.06
C ARG A 160 -10.39 16.08 6.12
N HIS A 161 -9.82 15.33 7.07
CA HIS A 161 -8.38 15.16 7.18
C HIS A 161 -7.80 14.43 5.96
N LEU A 162 -8.49 13.37 5.49
CA LEU A 162 -8.10 12.63 4.30
C LEU A 162 -8.14 13.52 3.06
N ALA A 163 -9.21 14.29 2.84
CA ALA A 163 -9.32 15.23 1.73
C ALA A 163 -8.18 16.28 1.74
N THR A 164 -7.88 16.84 2.92
CA THR A 164 -6.76 17.79 3.08
C THR A 164 -5.41 17.14 2.73
N LYS A 165 -5.19 15.91 3.19
CA LYS A 165 -3.96 15.16 2.92
C LYS A 165 -3.83 14.80 1.44
N LEU A 166 -4.90 14.34 0.81
CA LEU A 166 -4.95 14.01 -0.62
C LEU A 166 -4.74 15.24 -1.51
N ALA A 167 -5.28 16.41 -1.13
CA ALA A 167 -5.08 17.66 -1.86
C ALA A 167 -3.60 18.11 -1.92
N ALA A 168 -2.76 17.69 -0.97
CA ALA A 168 -1.33 17.96 -0.97
C ALA A 168 -0.52 16.88 -1.71
N ALA A 169 -1.09 15.68 -1.90
CA ALA A 169 -0.47 14.53 -2.53
C ALA A 169 -0.86 14.39 -4.01
N ASP A 170 -0.25 13.44 -4.72
CA ASP A 170 -0.58 13.14 -6.11
C ASP A 170 -1.59 11.98 -6.22
N PHE A 171 -1.62 11.09 -5.23
CA PHE A 171 -2.53 9.94 -5.17
C PHE A 171 -2.69 9.42 -3.74
N GLY A 172 -3.66 8.55 -3.54
CA GLY A 172 -3.82 7.76 -2.33
C GLY A 172 -3.70 6.26 -2.59
N VAL A 173 -3.35 5.51 -1.54
CA VAL A 173 -3.46 4.04 -1.52
C VAL A 173 -4.22 3.67 -0.26
N THR A 174 -5.27 2.83 -0.37
CA THR A 174 -6.04 2.49 0.83
C THR A 174 -5.36 1.42 1.67
N GLN A 175 -5.63 1.41 2.97
CA GLN A 175 -5.52 0.21 3.78
C GLN A 175 -6.43 -0.87 3.17
N PHE A 176 -6.11 -2.17 3.39
CA PHE A 176 -7.00 -3.25 2.95
C PHE A 176 -8.35 -3.17 3.65
N PHE A 177 -9.37 -3.61 2.96
CA PHE A 177 -10.77 -3.66 3.37
C PHE A 177 -11.44 -4.87 2.69
N PHE A 178 -12.68 -5.19 3.05
CA PHE A 178 -13.32 -6.42 2.60
C PHE A 178 -14.60 -6.20 1.78
N THR A 179 -15.18 -5.01 1.78
CA THR A 179 -16.41 -4.71 1.05
C THR A 179 -16.21 -3.53 0.11
N VAL A 180 -16.72 -3.63 -1.12
CA VAL A 180 -16.54 -2.57 -2.12
C VAL A 180 -17.25 -1.29 -1.66
N GLU A 181 -18.31 -1.40 -0.90
CA GLU A 181 -19.12 -0.30 -0.38
C GLU A 181 -18.26 0.66 0.45
N ASP A 182 -17.37 0.15 1.31
CA ASP A 182 -16.47 0.98 2.13
C ASP A 182 -15.59 1.90 1.27
N TYR A 183 -15.08 1.37 0.16
CA TYR A 183 -14.30 2.15 -0.79
C TYR A 183 -15.13 3.17 -1.55
N LEU A 184 -16.30 2.77 -2.06
CA LEU A 184 -17.18 3.65 -2.84
C LEU A 184 -17.72 4.80 -1.99
N ASP A 185 -18.15 4.52 -0.77
CA ASP A 185 -18.61 5.53 0.20
C ASP A 185 -17.50 6.54 0.52
N MET A 186 -16.25 6.06 0.69
CA MET A 186 -15.10 6.94 0.89
C MET A 186 -14.89 7.86 -0.31
N VAL A 187 -14.88 7.33 -1.52
CA VAL A 187 -14.64 8.11 -2.75
C VAL A 187 -15.76 9.13 -2.97
N GLU A 188 -17.03 8.75 -2.76
CA GLU A 188 -18.17 9.66 -2.87
C GLU A 188 -18.07 10.81 -1.85
N GLN A 189 -17.72 10.50 -0.60
CA GLN A 189 -17.55 11.53 0.44
C GLN A 189 -16.38 12.46 0.14
N LEU A 190 -15.27 11.97 -0.42
CA LEU A 190 -14.14 12.78 -0.85
C LEU A 190 -14.52 13.70 -2.00
N ALA A 191 -15.25 13.21 -3.00
CA ALA A 191 -15.78 14.03 -4.10
C ALA A 191 -16.73 15.11 -3.59
N GLY A 192 -17.59 14.79 -2.62
CA GLY A 192 -18.45 15.76 -1.93
C GLY A 192 -17.69 16.86 -1.18
N LEU A 193 -16.43 16.60 -0.81
CA LEU A 193 -15.50 17.58 -0.23
C LEU A 193 -14.64 18.32 -1.27
N GLY A 194 -14.86 18.05 -2.56
CA GLY A 194 -14.10 18.64 -3.67
C GLY A 194 -12.71 18.06 -3.85
N CYS A 195 -12.48 16.83 -3.41
CA CYS A 195 -11.22 16.12 -3.57
C CYS A 195 -11.33 15.08 -4.69
N ASP A 196 -10.64 15.35 -5.82
CA ASP A 196 -10.62 14.50 -7.03
C ASP A 196 -9.31 13.71 -7.16
N THR A 197 -8.45 13.74 -6.13
CA THR A 197 -7.17 13.01 -6.14
C THR A 197 -7.45 11.49 -6.20
N PRO A 198 -6.86 10.75 -7.15
CA PRO A 198 -7.12 9.33 -7.31
C PRO A 198 -6.67 8.53 -6.09
N VAL A 199 -7.49 7.59 -5.64
CA VAL A 199 -7.19 6.69 -4.53
C VAL A 199 -7.23 5.24 -5.03
N VAL A 200 -6.09 4.57 -5.02
CA VAL A 200 -5.96 3.17 -5.45
C VAL A 200 -6.39 2.24 -4.31
N PRO A 201 -7.38 1.35 -4.49
CA PRO A 201 -7.79 0.40 -3.46
C PRO A 201 -6.72 -0.67 -3.21
N GLY A 202 -6.42 -0.88 -1.93
CA GLY A 202 -5.52 -1.92 -1.45
C GLY A 202 -6.27 -3.22 -1.15
N VAL A 203 -5.81 -4.33 -1.70
CA VAL A 203 -6.43 -5.65 -1.55
C VAL A 203 -5.46 -6.62 -0.91
N MET A 204 -5.90 -7.28 0.17
CA MET A 204 -5.13 -8.33 0.85
C MET A 204 -5.87 -9.66 0.74
N PRO A 205 -5.40 -10.62 -0.08
CA PRO A 205 -5.99 -11.95 -0.15
C PRO A 205 -5.85 -12.69 1.18
N VAL A 206 -6.91 -13.33 1.64
CA VAL A 206 -6.87 -14.13 2.86
C VAL A 206 -6.22 -15.49 2.57
N THR A 207 -4.96 -15.66 2.94
CA THR A 207 -4.24 -16.93 2.80
C THR A 207 -4.00 -17.64 4.13
N ASN A 208 -4.22 -16.94 5.24
CA ASN A 208 -4.12 -17.47 6.60
C ASN A 208 -5.12 -16.76 7.51
N LEU A 209 -6.06 -17.52 8.09
CA LEU A 209 -7.15 -16.97 8.88
C LEU A 209 -6.67 -16.19 10.11
N ARG A 210 -5.79 -16.77 10.92
CA ARG A 210 -5.28 -16.11 12.15
C ARG A 210 -4.51 -14.84 11.84
N GLN A 211 -3.79 -14.83 10.72
CA GLN A 211 -3.01 -13.66 10.32
C GLN A 211 -3.93 -12.52 9.88
N ILE A 212 -4.97 -12.80 9.08
CA ILE A 212 -5.88 -11.76 8.59
C ILE A 212 -6.75 -11.20 9.71
N GLU A 213 -7.26 -12.03 10.63
CA GLU A 213 -8.00 -11.57 11.80
C GLU A 213 -7.16 -10.61 12.65
N ARG A 214 -5.90 -10.97 12.90
CA ARG A 214 -4.98 -10.09 13.62
C ARG A 214 -4.69 -8.78 12.86
N PHE A 215 -4.55 -8.85 11.55
CA PHE A 215 -4.31 -7.64 10.75
C PHE A 215 -5.54 -6.74 10.71
N ALA A 216 -6.75 -7.30 10.59
CA ALA A 216 -7.99 -6.55 10.67
C ALA A 216 -8.13 -5.84 12.03
N GLU A 217 -7.88 -6.55 13.13
CA GLU A 217 -7.88 -5.96 14.47
C GLU A 217 -6.87 -4.80 14.60
N LEU A 218 -5.67 -4.94 14.06
CA LEU A 218 -4.62 -3.92 14.14
C LEU A 218 -4.87 -2.71 13.24
N SER A 219 -5.46 -2.91 12.07
CA SER A 219 -5.76 -1.85 11.09
C SER A 219 -7.10 -1.17 11.33
N GLY A 220 -7.97 -1.77 12.16
CA GLY A 220 -9.34 -1.32 12.36
C GLY A 220 -10.31 -1.73 11.24
N ALA A 221 -9.88 -2.58 10.29
CA ALA A 221 -10.75 -3.09 9.23
C ALA A 221 -11.81 -4.05 9.79
N VAL A 222 -13.04 -3.91 9.34
CA VAL A 222 -14.16 -4.78 9.74
C VAL A 222 -14.09 -6.09 8.98
N PHE A 223 -13.77 -7.18 9.68
CA PHE A 223 -13.73 -8.50 9.08
C PHE A 223 -15.17 -9.06 8.95
N PRO A 224 -15.70 -9.31 7.74
CA PRO A 224 -17.09 -9.67 7.54
C PRO A 224 -17.47 -11.00 8.22
N ALA A 225 -18.55 -11.00 8.98
CA ALA A 225 -18.96 -12.15 9.81
C ALA A 225 -19.29 -13.42 8.98
N ASP A 226 -19.79 -13.28 7.77
CA ASP A 226 -20.07 -14.40 6.87
C ASP A 226 -18.77 -14.98 6.28
N LEU A 227 -17.81 -14.13 5.90
CA LEU A 227 -16.48 -14.58 5.49
C LEU A 227 -15.76 -15.29 6.64
N ALA A 228 -15.79 -14.72 7.85
CA ALA A 228 -15.25 -15.35 9.05
C ALA A 228 -15.83 -16.74 9.26
N ARG A 229 -17.16 -16.90 9.20
CA ARG A 229 -17.82 -18.23 9.34
C ARG A 229 -17.39 -19.23 8.27
N ARG A 230 -17.28 -18.80 7.00
CA ARG A 230 -16.81 -19.65 5.89
C ARG A 230 -15.38 -20.14 6.12
N LEU A 231 -14.49 -19.26 6.57
CA LEU A 231 -13.08 -19.57 6.81
C LEU A 231 -12.88 -20.42 8.07
N HIS A 232 -13.58 -20.14 9.16
CA HIS A 232 -13.54 -20.98 10.38
C HIS A 232 -14.05 -22.40 10.13
N ALA A 233 -15.01 -22.59 9.24
CA ALA A 233 -15.49 -23.94 8.88
C ALA A 233 -14.43 -24.81 8.18
N VAL A 234 -13.31 -24.22 7.76
CA VAL A 234 -12.21 -24.87 7.04
C VAL A 234 -10.83 -24.54 7.63
N GLU A 235 -10.75 -24.03 8.86
CA GLU A 235 -9.52 -23.49 9.45
C GLU A 235 -8.37 -24.51 9.57
N ASP A 236 -8.72 -25.79 9.63
CA ASP A 236 -7.80 -26.93 9.65
C ASP A 236 -7.28 -27.34 8.25
N ARG A 237 -7.78 -26.69 7.19
CA ARG A 237 -7.43 -26.94 5.79
C ARG A 237 -6.88 -25.68 5.11
N PRO A 238 -5.56 -25.38 5.24
CA PRO A 238 -4.95 -24.17 4.74
C PRO A 238 -5.22 -23.89 3.24
N ASP A 239 -5.26 -24.94 2.41
CA ASP A 239 -5.52 -24.80 0.98
C ASP A 239 -6.96 -24.31 0.72
N GLU A 240 -7.93 -24.76 1.50
CA GLU A 240 -9.32 -24.28 1.41
C GLU A 240 -9.47 -22.86 1.93
N VAL A 241 -8.74 -22.48 2.99
CA VAL A 241 -8.68 -21.10 3.46
C VAL A 241 -8.14 -20.19 2.35
N ALA A 242 -7.02 -20.55 1.73
CA ALA A 242 -6.42 -19.78 0.63
C ALA A 242 -7.35 -19.71 -0.59
N ARG A 243 -8.01 -20.81 -0.97
CA ARG A 243 -8.97 -20.85 -2.07
C ARG A 243 -10.15 -19.90 -1.85
N ILE A 244 -10.79 -19.95 -0.68
CA ILE A 244 -11.90 -19.06 -0.33
C ILE A 244 -11.44 -17.61 -0.30
N GLY A 245 -10.27 -17.34 0.29
CA GLY A 245 -9.71 -16.00 0.36
C GLY A 245 -9.37 -15.41 -1.02
N THR A 246 -8.84 -16.22 -1.92
CA THR A 246 -8.57 -15.82 -3.31
C THR A 246 -9.86 -15.57 -4.09
N GLU A 247 -10.88 -16.42 -3.92
CA GLU A 247 -12.22 -16.25 -4.52
C GLU A 247 -12.85 -14.91 -4.11
N VAL A 248 -12.91 -14.63 -2.81
CA VAL A 248 -13.48 -13.38 -2.27
C VAL A 248 -12.68 -12.15 -2.71
N ALA A 249 -11.35 -12.23 -2.70
CA ALA A 249 -10.50 -11.15 -3.17
C ALA A 249 -10.66 -10.90 -4.69
N THR A 250 -10.85 -11.95 -5.48
CA THR A 250 -11.14 -11.82 -6.93
C THR A 250 -12.47 -11.10 -7.16
N GLU A 251 -13.53 -11.47 -6.43
CA GLU A 251 -14.84 -10.82 -6.52
C GLU A 251 -14.76 -9.34 -6.11
N LEU A 252 -14.07 -9.02 -5.01
CA LEU A 252 -13.83 -7.64 -4.59
C LEU A 252 -13.10 -6.85 -5.68
N CYS A 253 -12.03 -7.39 -6.24
CA CYS A 253 -11.27 -6.76 -7.31
C CYS A 253 -12.13 -6.49 -8.55
N GLN A 254 -12.93 -7.46 -8.99
CA GLN A 254 -13.82 -7.28 -10.14
C GLN A 254 -14.82 -6.15 -9.90
N ARG A 255 -15.47 -6.13 -8.72
CA ARG A 255 -16.44 -5.08 -8.36
C ARG A 255 -15.79 -3.70 -8.28
N LEU A 256 -14.55 -3.59 -7.78
CA LEU A 256 -13.80 -2.35 -7.76
C LEU A 256 -13.50 -1.83 -9.17
N LEU A 257 -13.05 -2.72 -10.07
CA LEU A 257 -12.77 -2.37 -11.46
C LEU A 257 -14.05 -1.97 -12.20
N ASP A 258 -15.15 -2.70 -12.02
CA ASP A 258 -16.45 -2.40 -12.62
C ASP A 258 -17.00 -1.04 -12.14
N ALA A 259 -16.67 -0.63 -10.92
CA ALA A 259 -17.01 0.65 -10.35
C ALA A 259 -16.07 1.79 -10.77
N GLY A 260 -15.05 1.51 -11.60
CA GLY A 260 -14.13 2.52 -12.12
C GLY A 260 -12.98 2.90 -11.19
N ALA A 261 -12.58 1.99 -10.29
CA ALA A 261 -11.36 2.21 -9.49
C ALA A 261 -10.14 2.48 -10.40
N PRO A 262 -9.23 3.41 -10.03
CA PRO A 262 -8.10 3.79 -10.88
C PRO A 262 -7.02 2.70 -10.97
N GLY A 263 -7.19 1.60 -10.27
CA GLY A 263 -6.28 0.46 -10.26
C GLY A 263 -6.52 -0.44 -9.06
N LEU A 264 -5.61 -1.40 -8.85
CA LEU A 264 -5.59 -2.30 -7.69
C LEU A 264 -4.17 -2.37 -7.11
N HIS A 265 -4.06 -2.32 -5.80
CA HIS A 265 -2.79 -2.47 -5.07
C HIS A 265 -2.84 -3.73 -4.20
N PHE A 266 -2.00 -4.73 -4.48
CA PHE A 266 -2.02 -6.01 -3.79
C PHE A 266 -0.99 -6.08 -2.67
N TYR A 267 -1.44 -6.31 -1.44
CA TYR A 267 -0.60 -6.63 -0.29
C TYR A 267 -0.16 -8.09 -0.38
N THR A 268 1.02 -8.33 -0.98
CA THR A 268 1.47 -9.68 -1.33
C THR A 268 1.98 -10.50 -0.14
N LEU A 269 2.38 -9.83 0.95
CA LEU A 269 3.09 -10.43 2.09
C LEU A 269 4.31 -11.27 1.65
N ASN A 270 5.02 -10.80 0.62
CA ASN A 270 6.14 -11.49 -0.03
C ASN A 270 5.77 -12.91 -0.50
N SER A 271 4.55 -13.05 -1.08
CA SER A 271 4.05 -14.29 -1.66
C SER A 271 3.30 -13.98 -2.96
N SER A 272 3.60 -14.71 -4.01
CA SER A 272 3.05 -14.48 -5.35
C SER A 272 1.76 -15.24 -5.63
N THR A 273 1.54 -16.37 -4.96
CA THR A 273 0.54 -17.38 -5.36
C THR A 273 -0.87 -16.80 -5.46
N ALA A 274 -1.40 -16.21 -4.39
CA ALA A 274 -2.77 -15.66 -4.41
C ALA A 274 -2.91 -14.50 -5.40
N THR A 275 -1.91 -13.61 -5.49
CA THR A 275 -1.92 -12.49 -6.43
C THR A 275 -1.95 -12.96 -7.89
N ARG A 276 -1.13 -13.96 -8.25
CA ARG A 276 -1.10 -14.54 -9.61
C ARG A 276 -2.43 -15.21 -9.95
N GLU A 277 -3.03 -15.90 -8.99
CA GLU A 277 -4.33 -16.54 -9.18
C GLU A 277 -5.44 -15.52 -9.40
N ILE A 278 -5.47 -14.42 -8.61
CA ILE A 278 -6.42 -13.32 -8.82
C ILE A 278 -6.23 -12.69 -10.21
N TYR A 279 -4.98 -12.43 -10.63
CA TYR A 279 -4.68 -11.91 -11.96
C TYR A 279 -5.23 -12.81 -13.06
N ALA A 280 -5.02 -14.13 -12.96
CA ALA A 280 -5.54 -15.09 -13.92
C ALA A 280 -7.07 -15.12 -13.94
N ASN A 281 -7.71 -15.11 -12.76
CA ASN A 281 -9.17 -15.14 -12.63
C ASN A 281 -9.83 -13.88 -13.21
N LEU A 282 -9.19 -12.73 -13.08
CA LEU A 282 -9.66 -11.46 -13.65
C LEU A 282 -9.34 -11.31 -15.14
N GLY A 283 -8.55 -12.21 -15.74
CA GLY A 283 -8.10 -12.10 -17.13
C GLY A 283 -7.23 -10.85 -17.38
N LEU A 284 -6.48 -10.40 -16.36
CA LEU A 284 -5.63 -9.22 -16.50
C LEU A 284 -4.46 -9.49 -17.46
N PRO A 285 -4.00 -8.44 -18.19
CA PRO A 285 -2.90 -8.60 -19.13
C PRO A 285 -1.61 -8.97 -18.39
N VAL A 286 -0.87 -9.90 -18.95
CA VAL A 286 0.53 -10.20 -18.58
C VAL A 286 1.45 -9.55 -19.60
N ALA A 287 2.59 -9.02 -19.13
CA ALA A 287 3.61 -8.50 -20.02
C ALA A 287 4.10 -9.65 -20.92
N GLY A 288 4.00 -9.47 -22.25
CA GLY A 288 4.43 -10.43 -23.25
C GLY A 288 5.94 -10.41 -23.48
#